data_b658657a8fd5ce216d8dd7319fbe6d4e
#
_entry.id   b658657a8fd5ce216d8dd7319fbe6d4e
#
_cell.length_a   1.000
_cell.length_b   1.000
_cell.length_c   1.000
_cell.angle_alpha   90.00
_cell.angle_beta   90.00
_cell.angle_gamma   90.00
#
_symmetry.space_group_name_H-M   'P 1'
#
loop_
_entity.id
_entity.type
_entity.pdbx_description
1 polymer ?
#
loop_
_entity_poly.entity_id
_entity_poly.type
_entity_poly.pdbx_seq_one_letter_code
_entity_poly.pdbx_strand_id
1 'polypeptide(L)'
;MNNLNQLGTERKLRSEKGKHPFKNPRWVYEGEKLRVHIAALGDVGATTLMGLKLLGGDVIETIGIIDLDENRMKRYEAECNQICYPWAYDVLPKVVLLKEDELFDCDVFIFCATKGVPPVGTAVRDVRMQDRKSTRLNSS
;
A
#
# COMPACT_ATOMS: atom_id res chain seq x y z
N MET A 1 30.43 -2.17 -23.53
CA MET A 1 30.99 -1.87 -22.20
C MET A 1 30.61 -0.50 -21.62
N ASN A 2 29.71 0.22 -22.23
CA ASN A 2 29.39 1.61 -21.85
C ASN A 2 28.14 1.77 -20.97
N ASN A 3 27.52 0.67 -20.52
CA ASN A 3 26.19 0.74 -19.96
C ASN A 3 26.14 1.04 -18.44
N LEU A 4 27.24 0.82 -17.72
CA LEU A 4 27.27 1.06 -16.25
C LEU A 4 27.29 2.55 -15.91
N ASN A 5 27.98 3.38 -16.69
CA ASN A 5 28.03 4.82 -16.48
C ASN A 5 26.73 5.51 -16.97
N GLN A 6 26.11 5.03 -18.04
CA GLN A 6 24.80 5.51 -18.51
C GLN A 6 23.69 5.12 -17.54
N LEU A 7 23.67 3.88 -17.03
CA LEU A 7 22.72 3.43 -16.00
C LEU A 7 22.86 4.24 -14.70
N GLY A 8 24.08 4.62 -14.31
CA GLY A 8 24.32 5.48 -13.16
C GLY A 8 23.79 6.90 -13.37
N THR A 9 23.90 7.43 -14.59
CA THR A 9 23.44 8.77 -14.96
C THR A 9 21.91 8.80 -15.12
N GLU A 10 21.32 7.78 -15.72
CA GLU A 10 19.86 7.63 -15.83
C GLU A 10 19.19 7.40 -14.47
N ARG A 11 19.84 6.62 -13.58
CA ARG A 11 19.38 6.47 -12.18
C ARG A 11 19.43 7.80 -11.42
N LYS A 12 20.47 8.61 -11.62
CA LYS A 12 20.61 9.92 -11.01
C LYS A 12 19.56 10.90 -11.51
N LEU A 13 19.28 10.92 -12.81
CA LEU A 13 18.23 11.75 -13.44
C LEU A 13 16.82 11.31 -13.01
N ARG A 14 16.57 10.00 -12.82
CA ARG A 14 15.31 9.47 -12.29
C ARG A 14 15.11 9.87 -10.83
N SER A 15 16.17 9.85 -10.02
CA SER A 15 16.09 10.25 -8.61
C SER A 15 15.87 11.76 -8.43
N GLU A 16 16.21 12.58 -9.43
CA GLU A 16 16.00 14.03 -9.35
C GLU A 16 14.60 14.47 -9.77
N LYS A 17 13.91 13.71 -10.62
CA LYS A 17 12.55 14.04 -11.10
C LYS A 17 11.43 13.81 -10.08
N GLY A 18 11.67 13.10 -9.00
CA GLY A 18 10.65 12.74 -8.01
C GLY A 18 11.07 13.02 -6.57
N LYS A 19 11.77 14.13 -6.29
CA LYS A 19 12.18 14.45 -4.90
C LYS A 19 10.96 14.74 -4.05
N HIS A 20 10.59 13.78 -3.20
CA HIS A 20 9.59 13.95 -2.16
C HIS A 20 10.07 15.05 -1.18
N PRO A 21 9.25 16.08 -0.88
CA PRO A 21 9.66 17.20 -0.03
C PRO A 21 10.06 16.79 1.40
N PHE A 22 9.64 15.60 1.83
CA PHE A 22 9.96 15.03 3.15
C PHE A 22 10.94 13.87 3.08
N LYS A 23 11.83 13.86 2.11
CA LYS A 23 12.80 12.78 1.93
C LYS A 23 13.69 12.62 3.17
N ASN A 24 13.66 11.40 3.75
CA ASN A 24 14.61 11.06 4.79
C ASN A 24 16.02 10.94 4.15
N PRO A 25 16.99 11.78 4.54
CA PRO A 25 18.30 11.77 3.91
C PRO A 25 19.14 10.53 4.21
N ARG A 26 18.67 9.64 5.10
CA ARG A 26 19.46 8.51 5.58
C ARG A 26 19.36 7.25 4.75
N TRP A 27 18.34 7.11 3.91
CA TRP A 27 18.28 5.98 2.98
C TRP A 27 17.49 6.34 1.73
N VAL A 28 17.97 5.88 0.61
CA VAL A 28 17.36 6.03 -0.70
C VAL A 28 17.12 4.64 -1.25
N TYR A 29 15.89 4.38 -1.67
CA TYR A 29 15.59 3.15 -2.40
C TYR A 29 16.08 3.31 -3.85
N GLU A 30 17.01 2.47 -4.25
CA GLU A 30 17.62 2.48 -5.60
C GLU A 30 17.04 1.43 -6.55
N GLY A 31 16.10 0.61 -6.08
CA GLY A 31 15.42 -0.40 -6.86
C GLY A 31 14.29 0.14 -7.74
N GLU A 32 13.69 -0.75 -8.53
CA GLU A 32 12.43 -0.45 -9.21
C GLU A 32 11.32 -0.31 -8.17
N LYS A 33 10.40 0.63 -8.43
CA LYS A 33 9.28 0.85 -7.49
C LYS A 33 8.38 -0.38 -7.45
N LEU A 34 7.88 -0.66 -6.27
CA LEU A 34 7.11 -1.85 -5.95
C LEU A 34 5.61 -1.67 -6.23
N ARG A 35 4.96 -2.75 -6.59
CA ARG A 35 3.50 -2.87 -6.61
C ARG A 35 3.05 -3.53 -5.30
N VAL A 36 2.23 -2.83 -4.54
CA VAL A 36 1.73 -3.29 -3.24
C VAL A 36 0.23 -3.53 -3.35
N HIS A 37 -0.25 -4.70 -2.96
CA HIS A 37 -1.68 -5.00 -2.91
C HIS A 37 -2.17 -5.13 -1.48
N ILE A 38 -3.34 -4.56 -1.19
CA ILE A 38 -4.00 -4.60 0.12
C ILE A 38 -5.36 -5.26 -0.03
N ALA A 39 -5.58 -6.34 0.70
CA ALA A 39 -6.88 -7.00 0.81
C ALA A 39 -7.54 -6.67 2.13
N ALA A 40 -8.78 -6.23 2.03
CA ALA A 40 -9.65 -5.72 3.09
C ALA A 40 -9.28 -4.31 3.61
N LEU A 41 -10.25 -3.42 3.45
CA LEU A 41 -10.15 -2.00 3.79
C LEU A 41 -10.96 -1.65 5.05
N GLY A 42 -10.85 -2.50 6.08
CA GLY A 42 -11.30 -2.15 7.43
C GLY A 42 -10.39 -1.08 8.05
N ASP A 43 -10.48 -0.88 9.35
CA ASP A 43 -9.70 0.16 10.05
C ASP A 43 -8.18 0.02 9.80
N VAL A 44 -7.64 -1.18 9.92
CA VAL A 44 -6.21 -1.45 9.70
C VAL A 44 -5.85 -1.29 8.23
N GLY A 45 -6.60 -1.87 7.32
CA GLY A 45 -6.32 -1.81 5.88
C GLY A 45 -6.42 -0.40 5.33
N ALA A 46 -7.42 0.38 5.74
CA ALA A 46 -7.58 1.77 5.35
C ALA A 46 -6.45 2.65 5.90
N THR A 47 -6.07 2.47 7.17
CA THR A 47 -4.95 3.19 7.77
C THR A 47 -3.63 2.85 7.07
N THR A 48 -3.40 1.59 6.76
CA THR A 48 -2.24 1.12 5.98
C THR A 48 -2.21 1.76 4.59
N LEU A 49 -3.34 1.75 3.88
CA LEU A 49 -3.48 2.41 2.58
C LEU A 49 -3.09 3.89 2.64
N MET A 50 -3.61 4.63 3.62
CA MET A 50 -3.31 6.05 3.78
C MET A 50 -1.83 6.29 4.08
N GLY A 51 -1.24 5.50 4.98
CA GLY A 51 0.19 5.57 5.29
C GLY A 51 1.08 5.33 4.08
N LEU A 52 0.80 4.28 3.31
CA LEU A 52 1.54 3.96 2.08
C LEU A 52 1.33 5.01 0.99
N LYS A 53 0.12 5.53 0.84
CA LYS A 53 -0.16 6.61 -0.12
C LYS A 53 0.65 7.87 0.19
N LEU A 54 0.68 8.30 1.45
CA LEU A 54 1.34 9.54 1.86
C LEU A 54 2.86 9.43 1.93
N LEU A 55 3.40 8.27 2.30
CA LEU A 55 4.82 8.09 2.61
C LEU A 55 5.57 7.19 1.61
N GLY A 56 4.86 6.46 0.78
CA GLY A 56 5.44 5.42 -0.06
C GLY A 56 5.97 5.88 -1.42
N GLY A 57 5.89 7.15 -1.78
CA GLY A 57 6.17 7.64 -3.13
C GLY A 57 7.57 7.36 -3.66
N ASP A 58 8.57 7.22 -2.79
CA ASP A 58 9.93 6.86 -3.20
C ASP A 58 10.11 5.37 -3.52
N VAL A 59 9.25 4.51 -3.01
CA VAL A 59 9.41 3.04 -3.05
C VAL A 59 8.26 2.35 -3.80
N ILE A 60 7.06 2.90 -3.74
CA ILE A 60 5.85 2.28 -4.26
C ILE A 60 5.38 3.03 -5.52
N GLU A 61 5.11 2.28 -6.57
CA GLU A 61 4.53 2.80 -7.81
C GLU A 61 3.00 2.79 -7.75
N THR A 62 2.44 1.64 -7.40
CA THR A 62 0.99 1.43 -7.34
C THR A 62 0.58 0.72 -6.07
N ILE A 63 -0.60 1.08 -5.55
CA ILE A 63 -1.26 0.39 -4.45
C ILE A 63 -2.58 -0.17 -4.99
N GLY A 64 -2.61 -1.49 -5.19
CA GLY A 64 -3.83 -2.19 -5.54
C GLY A 64 -4.69 -2.45 -4.31
N ILE A 65 -5.97 -2.20 -4.40
CA ILE A 65 -6.92 -2.43 -3.30
C ILE A 65 -8.05 -3.36 -3.70
N ILE A 66 -8.42 -4.25 -2.79
CA ILE A 66 -9.60 -5.12 -2.92
C ILE A 66 -10.33 -5.24 -1.57
N ASP A 67 -11.65 -5.20 -1.63
CA ASP A 67 -12.55 -5.39 -0.48
C ASP A 67 -13.84 -6.06 -0.96
N LEU A 68 -14.59 -6.67 -0.06
CA LEU A 68 -15.91 -7.21 -0.37
C LEU A 68 -16.95 -6.11 -0.63
N ASP A 69 -16.72 -4.91 -0.12
CA ASP A 69 -17.56 -3.74 -0.34
C ASP A 69 -17.00 -2.88 -1.50
N GLU A 70 -17.59 -3.04 -2.68
CA GLU A 70 -17.21 -2.29 -3.88
C GLU A 70 -17.35 -0.76 -3.72
N ASN A 71 -18.34 -0.30 -2.96
CA ASN A 71 -18.52 1.14 -2.74
C ASN A 71 -17.39 1.70 -1.90
N ARG A 72 -16.92 0.93 -0.91
CA ARG A 72 -15.75 1.27 -0.11
C ARG A 72 -14.49 1.35 -0.97
N MET A 73 -14.27 0.38 -1.85
CA MET A 73 -13.15 0.38 -2.78
C MET A 73 -13.14 1.62 -3.67
N LYS A 74 -14.25 1.90 -4.35
CA LYS A 74 -14.40 3.05 -5.25
C LYS A 74 -14.19 4.38 -4.51
N ARG A 75 -14.69 4.49 -3.28
CA ARG A 75 -14.49 5.68 -2.44
C ARG A 75 -13.02 5.89 -2.12
N TYR A 76 -12.32 4.88 -1.62
CA TYR A 76 -10.91 4.99 -1.28
C TYR A 76 -10.02 5.24 -2.52
N GLU A 77 -10.32 4.61 -3.64
CA GLU A 77 -9.61 4.88 -4.89
C GLU A 77 -9.75 6.35 -5.31
N ALA A 78 -10.97 6.87 -5.31
CA ALA A 78 -11.24 8.24 -5.69
C ALA A 78 -10.61 9.25 -4.70
N GLU A 79 -10.78 9.04 -3.39
CA GLU A 79 -10.24 9.92 -2.34
C GLU A 79 -8.71 9.93 -2.34
N CYS A 80 -8.08 8.76 -2.41
CA CYS A 80 -6.63 8.64 -2.40
C CYS A 80 -5.98 9.25 -3.64
N ASN A 81 -6.57 9.07 -4.81
CA ASN A 81 -6.00 9.60 -6.05
C ASN A 81 -6.14 11.12 -6.18
N GLN A 82 -6.97 11.76 -5.36
CA GLN A 82 -7.03 13.22 -5.24
C GLN A 82 -5.88 13.78 -4.38
N ILE A 83 -5.23 12.96 -3.58
CA ILE A 83 -4.11 13.38 -2.74
C ILE A 83 -2.87 13.51 -3.62
N CYS A 84 -2.41 14.73 -3.81
CA CYS A 84 -1.19 15.04 -4.57
C CYS A 84 -0.51 16.28 -4.00
N TYR A 85 0.77 16.45 -4.33
CA TYR A 85 1.45 17.71 -4.04
C TYR A 85 1.15 18.76 -5.13
N PRO A 86 1.04 20.05 -4.79
CA PRO A 86 0.63 21.10 -5.73
C PRO A 86 1.48 21.24 -7.00
N TRP A 87 2.71 20.75 -6.97
CA TRP A 87 3.66 20.85 -8.10
C TRP A 87 4.39 19.53 -8.41
N ALA A 88 3.88 18.41 -7.86
CA ALA A 88 4.48 17.10 -8.04
C ALA A 88 3.38 16.02 -8.02
N TYR A 89 2.52 16.03 -9.02
CA TYR A 89 1.30 15.19 -9.09
C TYR A 89 1.61 13.69 -9.15
N ASP A 90 2.74 13.31 -9.73
CA ASP A 90 3.11 11.91 -9.98
C ASP A 90 4.07 11.32 -8.93
N VAL A 91 4.30 12.02 -7.82
CA VAL A 91 5.26 11.57 -6.79
C VAL A 91 4.66 10.50 -5.88
N LEU A 92 3.36 10.57 -5.62
CA LEU A 92 2.68 9.62 -4.74
C LEU A 92 2.20 8.38 -5.50
N PRO A 93 2.16 7.20 -4.82
CA PRO A 93 1.67 5.97 -5.46
C PRO A 93 0.25 6.14 -5.99
N LYS A 94 -0.03 5.56 -7.15
CA LYS A 94 -1.39 5.51 -7.69
C LYS A 94 -2.17 4.38 -7.02
N VAL A 95 -3.39 4.66 -6.56
CA VAL A 95 -4.32 3.64 -6.04
C VAL A 95 -5.16 3.09 -7.19
N VAL A 96 -5.24 1.78 -7.30
CA VAL A 96 -5.96 1.07 -8.36
C VAL A 96 -6.90 0.00 -7.76
N LEU A 97 -8.05 -0.17 -8.39
CA LEU A 97 -8.99 -1.24 -8.02
C LEU A 97 -8.50 -2.57 -8.62
N LEU A 98 -8.47 -3.61 -7.80
CA LEU A 98 -8.10 -4.96 -8.22
C LEU A 98 -9.32 -5.83 -8.48
N LYS A 99 -9.15 -6.77 -9.41
CA LYS A 99 -10.02 -7.94 -9.55
C LYS A 99 -9.44 -9.11 -8.75
N GLU A 100 -10.25 -10.13 -8.51
CA GLU A 100 -9.84 -11.30 -7.73
C GLU A 100 -8.65 -12.06 -8.37
N ASP A 101 -8.62 -12.11 -9.69
CA ASP A 101 -7.56 -12.76 -10.47
C ASP A 101 -6.22 -12.00 -10.46
N GLU A 102 -6.25 -10.71 -10.16
CA GLU A 102 -5.07 -9.84 -10.09
C GLU A 102 -4.46 -9.77 -8.67
N LEU A 103 -5.10 -10.38 -7.67
CA LEU A 103 -4.81 -10.19 -6.26
C LEU A 103 -3.33 -10.43 -5.91
N PHE A 104 -2.72 -11.44 -6.47
CA PHE A 104 -1.33 -11.84 -6.18
C PHE A 104 -0.31 -11.40 -7.23
N ASP A 105 -0.73 -10.63 -8.24
CA ASP A 105 0.20 -10.04 -9.21
C ASP A 105 0.85 -8.76 -8.66
N CYS A 106 1.66 -8.93 -7.61
CA CYS A 106 2.30 -7.84 -6.88
C CYS A 106 3.64 -8.28 -6.28
N ASP A 107 4.42 -7.29 -5.87
CA ASP A 107 5.69 -7.51 -5.17
C ASP A 107 5.48 -7.69 -3.66
N VAL A 108 4.45 -7.03 -3.11
CA VAL A 108 4.09 -7.12 -1.69
C VAL A 108 2.57 -7.25 -1.55
N PHE A 109 2.14 -8.28 -0.83
CA PHE A 109 0.74 -8.51 -0.51
C PHE A 109 0.48 -8.32 0.97
N ILE A 110 -0.51 -7.48 1.31
CA ILE A 110 -0.91 -7.15 2.68
C ILE A 110 -2.35 -7.61 2.90
N PHE A 111 -2.55 -8.51 3.84
CA PHE A 111 -3.85 -9.05 4.18
C PHE A 111 -4.33 -8.49 5.53
N CYS A 112 -5.37 -7.67 5.52
CA CYS A 112 -5.92 -6.99 6.68
C CYS A 112 -7.33 -7.47 7.08
N ALA A 113 -7.81 -8.56 6.50
CA ALA A 113 -9.14 -9.07 6.80
C ALA A 113 -9.19 -9.66 8.22
N THR A 114 -10.24 -9.30 8.95
CA THR A 114 -10.60 -9.90 10.24
C THR A 114 -12.05 -10.38 10.21
N LYS A 115 -12.36 -11.37 11.01
CA LYS A 115 -13.74 -11.89 11.10
C LYS A 115 -14.69 -10.92 11.82
N GLY A 116 -14.15 -9.99 12.57
CA GLY A 116 -14.90 -8.97 13.28
C GLY A 116 -14.03 -8.30 14.33
N VAL A 117 -14.33 -7.05 14.63
CA VAL A 117 -13.73 -6.33 15.74
C VAL A 117 -14.59 -6.56 16.98
N PRO A 118 -14.04 -7.03 18.12
CA PRO A 118 -14.78 -7.17 19.34
C PRO A 118 -15.37 -5.83 19.81
N PRO A 119 -16.52 -5.83 20.50
CA PRO A 119 -17.10 -4.62 21.06
C PRO A 119 -16.13 -3.89 21.99
N VAL A 120 -16.23 -2.57 22.03
CA VAL A 120 -15.45 -1.73 22.95
C VAL A 120 -15.69 -2.20 24.40
N GLY A 121 -14.63 -2.40 25.15
CA GLY A 121 -14.69 -2.92 26.53
C GLY A 121 -14.50 -4.43 26.65
N THR A 122 -14.36 -5.17 25.56
CA THR A 122 -14.03 -6.60 25.60
C THR A 122 -12.61 -6.82 26.11
N ALA A 123 -12.44 -7.80 27.02
CA ALA A 123 -11.12 -8.11 27.54
C ALA A 123 -10.14 -8.57 26.44
N VAL A 124 -8.88 -8.14 26.52
CA VAL A 124 -7.82 -8.46 25.55
C VAL A 124 -7.67 -9.98 25.30
N ARG A 125 -7.95 -10.79 26.32
CA ARG A 125 -7.95 -12.26 26.22
C ARG A 125 -9.00 -12.77 25.25
N ASP A 126 -10.18 -12.20 25.27
CA ASP A 126 -11.31 -12.63 24.40
C ASP A 126 -11.07 -12.24 22.95
N VAL A 127 -10.44 -11.09 22.69
CA VAL A 127 -9.98 -10.66 21.38
C VAL A 127 -9.01 -11.68 20.77
N ARG A 128 -7.98 -12.08 21.53
CA ARG A 128 -6.99 -13.07 21.07
C ARG A 128 -7.61 -14.46 20.82
N MET A 129 -8.60 -14.84 21.59
CA MET A 129 -9.31 -16.11 21.39
C MET A 129 -10.17 -16.10 20.14
N GLN A 130 -10.79 -14.97 19.80
CA GLN A 130 -11.58 -14.80 18.61
C GLN A 130 -10.70 -14.87 17.35
N ASP A 131 -9.55 -14.24 17.34
CA ASP A 131 -8.59 -14.29 16.22
C ASP A 131 -8.07 -15.71 16.00
N ARG A 132 -7.75 -16.46 17.05
CA ARG A 132 -7.32 -17.86 16.96
C ARG A 132 -8.39 -18.76 16.37
N LYS A 133 -9.66 -18.57 16.73
CA LYS A 133 -10.79 -19.32 16.15
C LYS A 133 -10.94 -19.01 14.65
N SER A 134 -10.81 -17.75 14.28
CA SER A 134 -10.89 -17.29 12.91
C SER A 134 -9.78 -17.92 12.04
N THR A 135 -8.55 -17.92 12.52
CA THR A 135 -7.40 -18.51 11.83
C THR A 135 -7.54 -20.02 11.64
N ARG A 136 -8.07 -20.73 12.64
CA ARG A 136 -8.30 -22.19 12.53
C ARG A 136 -9.40 -22.56 11.52
N LEU A 137 -10.45 -21.76 11.39
CA LEU A 137 -11.53 -21.97 10.43
C LEU A 137 -11.08 -21.74 8.98
N ASN A 138 -10.09 -20.87 8.77
CA ASN A 138 -9.55 -20.56 7.45
C ASN A 138 -8.41 -21.49 7.01
N SER A 139 -7.90 -22.33 7.89
CA SER A 139 -6.78 -23.25 7.62
C SER A 139 -7.23 -24.73 7.38
N SER A 140 -8.52 -24.98 7.37
CA SER A 140 -9.06 -26.32 7.12
C SER A 140 -9.57 -26.50 5.68
#